data_b72e8b8d5cada3ff46a811862d89b1b6
#
_entry.id   b72e8b8d5cada3ff46a811862d89b1b6
#
_cell.length_a   1.000
_cell.length_b   1.000
_cell.length_c   1.000
_cell.angle_alpha   90.00
_cell.angle_beta   90.00
_cell.angle_gamma   90.00
#
_symmetry.space_group_name_H-M   'P 1'
#
loop_
_entity.id
_entity.type
_entity.pdbx_description
1 polymer ?
#
loop_
_entity_poly.entity_id
_entity_poly.type
_entity_poly.pdbx_seq_one_letter_code
_entity_poly.pdbx_strand_id
1 'polypeptide(L)'
;MKKTKIIAEIGWNHMGNMELAKNMIKSASINGADICKFQTWSEKKLKPGPWDDDGRREIYKKAQLSEQDHLSLISECSKSNVEF
;
A
#
# COMPACT_ATOMS: atom_id res chain seq x y z
N MET A 1 -23.05 14.98 14.01
CA MET A 1 -21.71 15.04 14.62
C MET A 1 -20.66 14.56 13.60
N LYS A 2 -19.59 15.31 13.47
CA LYS A 2 -18.53 14.95 12.52
C LYS A 2 -17.65 13.85 13.11
N LYS A 3 -17.59 12.74 12.41
CA LYS A 3 -16.80 11.59 12.84
C LYS A 3 -15.33 11.77 12.44
N THR A 4 -14.42 11.48 13.36
CA THR A 4 -12.99 11.42 13.04
C THR A 4 -12.71 10.19 12.18
N LYS A 5 -12.01 10.36 11.08
CA LYS A 5 -11.60 9.26 10.23
C LYS A 5 -10.23 8.74 10.63
N ILE A 6 -10.10 7.43 10.60
CA ILE A 6 -8.84 6.74 10.92
C ILE A 6 -8.22 6.23 9.62
N ILE A 7 -6.98 6.63 9.37
CA ILE A 7 -6.22 6.21 8.20
C ILE A 7 -5.22 5.14 8.63
N ALA A 8 -5.34 3.95 8.05
CA ALA A 8 -4.34 2.91 8.23
C ALA A 8 -3.23 3.11 7.19
N GLU A 9 -2.03 3.43 7.65
CA GLU A 9 -0.88 3.63 6.78
C GLU A 9 -0.23 2.28 6.48
N ILE A 10 -0.68 1.62 5.43
CA ILE A 10 -0.11 0.33 5.01
C ILE A 10 1.22 0.56 4.30
N GLY A 11 1.30 1.68 3.54
CA GLY A 11 2.52 2.05 2.87
C GLY A 11 2.99 0.98 1.90
N TRP A 12 4.21 0.52 2.07
CA TRP A 12 4.80 -0.56 1.27
C TRP A 12 5.13 -1.80 2.10
N ASN A 13 4.54 -1.93 3.28
CA ASN A 13 4.81 -3.06 4.18
C ASN A 13 4.42 -4.41 3.60
N HIS A 14 3.59 -4.43 2.54
CA HIS A 14 3.22 -5.64 1.82
C HIS A 14 4.40 -6.25 1.02
N MET A 15 5.46 -5.48 0.79
CA MET A 15 6.67 -5.93 0.08
C MET A 15 6.38 -6.52 -1.32
N GLY A 16 5.35 -6.00 -2.00
CA GLY A 16 4.96 -6.47 -3.33
C GLY A 16 4.07 -7.72 -3.33
N ASN A 17 3.74 -8.25 -2.17
CA ASN A 17 2.86 -9.42 -2.03
C ASN A 17 1.40 -8.95 -1.94
N MET A 18 0.63 -9.13 -3.02
CA MET A 18 -0.75 -8.67 -3.09
C MET A 18 -1.69 -9.43 -2.15
N GLU A 19 -1.40 -10.69 -1.89
CA GLU A 19 -2.16 -11.48 -0.90
C GLU A 19 -2.02 -10.85 0.49
N LEU A 20 -0.79 -10.51 0.87
CA LEU A 20 -0.51 -9.84 2.13
C LEU A 20 -1.15 -8.46 2.18
N ALA A 21 -1.08 -7.69 1.10
CA ALA A 21 -1.69 -6.37 1.03
C ALA A 21 -3.20 -6.45 1.25
N LYS A 22 -3.87 -7.42 0.64
CA LYS A 22 -5.32 -7.64 0.82
C LYS A 22 -5.66 -8.04 2.24
N ASN A 23 -4.83 -8.88 2.86
CA ASN A 23 -5.01 -9.26 4.26
C ASN A 23 -4.84 -8.06 5.20
N MET A 24 -3.93 -7.16 4.89
CA MET A 24 -3.75 -5.92 5.64
C MET A 24 -4.98 -5.02 5.55
N ILE A 25 -5.59 -4.92 4.36
CA ILE A 25 -6.83 -4.15 4.17
C ILE A 25 -7.96 -4.74 5.02
N LYS A 26 -8.12 -6.05 4.99
CA LYS A 26 -9.16 -6.74 5.78
C LYS A 26 -8.96 -6.51 7.27
N SER A 27 -7.72 -6.64 7.74
CA SER A 27 -7.39 -6.44 9.15
C SER A 27 -7.66 -4.99 9.57
N ALA A 28 -7.27 -4.03 8.75
CA ALA A 28 -7.51 -2.62 9.02
C ALA A 28 -9.01 -2.33 9.12
N SER A 29 -9.79 -2.86 8.18
CA SER A 29 -11.25 -2.69 8.16
C SER A 29 -11.91 -3.24 9.42
N ILE A 30 -11.56 -4.47 9.81
CA ILE A 30 -12.11 -5.13 10.99
C ILE A 30 -11.78 -4.33 12.26
N ASN A 31 -10.62 -3.68 12.29
CA ASN A 31 -10.15 -2.95 13.45
C ASN A 31 -10.51 -1.45 13.44
N GLY A 32 -11.40 -1.04 12.56
CA GLY A 32 -12.01 0.29 12.62
C GLY A 32 -11.39 1.35 11.72
N ALA A 33 -10.51 1.01 10.81
CA ALA A 33 -9.97 1.97 9.87
C ALA A 33 -11.03 2.38 8.86
N ASP A 34 -11.01 3.64 8.48
CA ASP A 34 -11.92 4.19 7.47
C ASP A 34 -11.24 4.24 6.09
N ILE A 35 -9.93 4.39 6.08
CA ILE A 35 -9.12 4.57 4.86
C ILE A 35 -7.88 3.71 4.98
N CYS A 36 -7.50 3.06 3.88
CA CYS A 36 -6.22 2.37 3.76
C CYS A 36 -5.33 3.17 2.80
N LYS A 37 -4.17 3.57 3.26
CA LYS A 37 -3.23 4.38 2.48
C LYS A 37 -2.03 3.53 2.07
N PHE A 38 -1.70 3.59 0.80
CA PHE A 38 -0.55 2.92 0.20
C PHE A 38 0.43 3.95 -0.33
N GLN A 39 1.64 3.51 -0.62
CA GLN A 39 2.66 4.36 -1.25
C GLN A 39 2.92 3.85 -2.65
N THR A 40 2.94 4.78 -3.61
CA THR A 40 3.11 4.47 -5.02
C THR A 40 4.37 5.16 -5.55
N TRP A 41 5.21 4.38 -6.23
CA TRP A 41 6.38 4.92 -6.91
C TRP A 41 6.75 4.03 -8.09
N SER A 42 7.68 4.51 -8.91
CA SER A 42 8.31 3.70 -9.96
C SER A 42 9.80 3.64 -9.66
N GLU A 43 10.33 2.46 -9.45
CA GLU A 43 11.76 2.25 -9.18
C GLU A 43 12.61 2.83 -10.31
N LYS A 44 12.16 2.69 -11.56
CA LYS A 44 12.88 3.20 -12.74
C LYS A 44 13.00 4.73 -12.75
N LYS A 45 12.13 5.42 -12.05
CA LYS A 45 12.11 6.89 -11.98
C LYS A 45 12.80 7.44 -10.74
N LEU A 46 13.33 6.58 -9.87
CA LEU A 46 14.05 7.01 -8.70
C LEU A 46 15.37 7.68 -9.10
N LYS A 47 15.63 8.84 -8.52
CA LYS A 47 16.90 9.53 -8.74
C LYS A 47 18.02 8.79 -7.99
N PRO A 48 19.28 8.92 -8.45
CA PRO A 48 20.40 8.33 -7.71
C PRO A 48 20.47 8.82 -6.27
N GLY A 49 20.83 7.91 -5.36
CA GLY A 49 20.91 8.25 -3.94
C GLY A 49 21.49 7.07 -3.14
N PRO A 50 21.51 7.20 -1.79
CA PRO A 50 22.07 6.14 -0.93
C PRO A 50 21.45 4.77 -1.11
N TRP A 51 20.19 4.71 -1.56
CA TRP A 51 19.49 3.46 -1.82
C TRP A 51 20.10 2.64 -2.96
N ASP A 52 20.97 3.21 -3.77
CA ASP A 52 21.67 2.48 -4.84
C ASP A 52 22.74 1.54 -4.28
N ASP A 53 23.26 1.85 -3.08
CA ASP A 53 24.41 1.14 -2.51
C ASP A 53 24.06 0.28 -1.29
N ASP A 54 22.88 0.42 -0.71
CA ASP A 54 22.52 -0.24 0.54
C ASP A 54 21.41 -1.29 0.40
N GLY A 55 21.07 -1.68 -0.81
CA GLY A 55 20.05 -2.69 -1.08
C GLY A 55 18.61 -2.20 -1.09
N ARG A 56 18.36 -0.94 -0.75
CA ARG A 56 17.00 -0.40 -0.74
C ARG A 56 16.34 -0.39 -2.11
N ARG A 57 17.12 -0.19 -3.17
CA ARG A 57 16.57 -0.18 -4.54
C ARG A 57 15.88 -1.49 -4.89
N GLU A 58 16.44 -2.62 -4.45
CA GLU A 58 15.83 -3.94 -4.67
C GLU A 58 14.51 -4.06 -3.92
N ILE A 59 14.43 -3.52 -2.71
CA ILE A 59 13.21 -3.48 -1.92
C ILE A 59 12.17 -2.60 -2.62
N TYR A 60 12.57 -1.42 -3.09
CA TYR A 60 11.66 -0.50 -3.78
C TYR A 60 11.10 -1.11 -5.06
N LYS A 61 11.95 -1.82 -5.81
CA LYS A 61 11.53 -2.53 -7.02
C LYS A 61 10.51 -3.61 -6.71
N LYS A 62 10.74 -4.36 -5.63
CA LYS A 62 9.87 -5.46 -5.21
C LYS A 62 8.52 -4.95 -4.69
N ALA A 63 8.52 -3.82 -3.96
CA ALA A 63 7.35 -3.29 -3.31
C ALA A 63 6.56 -2.26 -4.14
N GLN A 64 7.05 -1.91 -5.33
CA GLN A 64 6.31 -0.98 -6.19
C GLN A 64 4.99 -1.57 -6.65
N LEU A 65 4.01 -0.72 -6.86
CA LEU A 65 2.67 -1.13 -7.28
C LEU A 65 2.47 -0.84 -8.76
N SER A 66 2.06 -1.84 -9.53
CA SER A 66 1.65 -1.66 -10.91
C SER A 66 0.25 -1.08 -10.98
N GLU A 67 -0.20 -0.67 -12.17
CA GLU A 67 -1.57 -0.24 -12.38
C GLU A 67 -2.55 -1.35 -12.03
N GLN A 68 -2.24 -2.58 -12.40
CA GLN A 68 -3.07 -3.75 -12.09
C GLN A 68 -3.15 -3.97 -10.57
N ASP A 69 -2.03 -3.78 -9.87
CA ASP A 69 -2.00 -3.88 -8.41
C ASP A 69 -2.93 -2.85 -7.77
N HIS A 70 -2.91 -1.60 -8.27
CA HIS A 70 -3.81 -0.55 -7.78
C HIS A 70 -5.27 -0.94 -7.94
N LEU A 71 -5.63 -1.47 -9.10
CA LEU A 71 -7.01 -1.89 -9.37
C LEU A 71 -7.42 -3.01 -8.41
N SER A 72 -6.53 -3.97 -8.16
CA SER A 72 -6.78 -5.06 -7.22
C SER A 72 -7.00 -4.55 -5.79
N LEU A 73 -6.18 -3.59 -5.36
CA LEU A 73 -6.28 -3.02 -4.01
C LEU A 73 -7.53 -2.16 -3.85
N ILE A 74 -7.89 -1.38 -4.87
CA ILE A 74 -9.12 -0.59 -4.87
C ILE A 74 -10.34 -1.52 -4.74
N SER A 75 -10.34 -2.62 -5.49
CA SER A 75 -11.40 -3.61 -5.42
C SER A 75 -11.51 -4.23 -4.02
N GLU A 76 -10.36 -4.59 -3.42
CA GLU A 76 -10.35 -5.17 -2.07
C GLU A 76 -10.83 -4.17 -1.03
N CYS A 77 -10.45 -2.90 -1.13
CA CYS A 77 -10.92 -1.85 -0.24
C CYS A 77 -12.44 -1.69 -0.34
N SER A 78 -12.98 -1.71 -1.55
CA SER A 78 -14.42 -1.64 -1.77
C SER A 78 -15.14 -2.80 -1.10
N LYS A 79 -14.64 -4.03 -1.28
CA LYS A 79 -15.21 -5.23 -0.65
C LYS A 79 -15.14 -5.18 0.88
N SER A 80 -14.10 -4.55 1.41
CA SER A 80 -13.89 -4.44 2.85
C SER A 80 -14.49 -3.17 3.46
N ASN A 81 -15.19 -2.40 2.65
CA ASN A 81 -15.90 -1.18 3.05
C ASN A 81 -14.96 -0.12 3.65
N VAL A 82 -13.81 0.06 3.05
CA VAL A 82 -12.87 1.13 3.38
C VAL A 82 -12.50 1.90 2.11
N GLU A 83 -12.05 3.13 2.27
CA GLU A 83 -11.54 3.93 1.14
C GLU A 83 -10.10 3.55 0.83
N PHE A 84 -9.78 3.67 -0.43
CA PHE A 84 -8.40 3.50 -0.92
C PHE A 84 -7.68 4.84 -0.93
#